data_a407ed26eb63bc90980254af4858493e
#
_entry.id   a407ed26eb63bc90980254af4858493e
#
_cell.length_a   1.000
_cell.length_b   1.000
_cell.length_c   1.000
_cell.angle_alpha   90.00
_cell.angle_beta   90.00
_cell.angle_gamma   90.00
#
_symmetry.space_group_name_H-M   'P 1'
#
loop_
_entity.id
_entity.type
_entity.pdbx_description
1 polymer ?
#
loop_
_entity_poly.entity_id
_entity_poly.type
_entity_poly.pdbx_seq_one_letter_code
_entity_poly.pdbx_strand_id
1 'polypeptide(L)' 'MRATLSRATTDLNRVDYRTLNADARAQYDTAKRFIRQSEDAVRAKNMLFAKTVADKAAAIGAQLAGSR' A
#
# COMPACT_ATOMS: atom_id res chain seq x y z
N MET A 1 -12.82 1.67 3.93
CA MET A 1 -11.46 1.29 4.26
C MET A 1 -11.01 -0.03 3.65
N ARG A 2 -11.81 -1.09 3.70
CA ARG A 2 -11.47 -2.35 3.04
C ARG A 2 -11.23 -2.18 1.55
N ALA A 3 -12.04 -1.36 0.90
CA ALA A 3 -11.89 -1.09 -0.52
C ALA A 3 -10.54 -0.43 -0.81
N THR A 4 -10.10 0.49 0.06
CA THR A 4 -8.80 1.15 -0.07
C THR A 4 -7.66 0.16 0.05
N LEU A 5 -7.71 -0.73 1.04
CA LEU A 5 -6.68 -1.77 1.21
C LEU A 5 -6.66 -2.74 0.03
N SER A 6 -7.84 -3.14 -0.43
CA SER A 6 -7.95 -4.05 -1.57
C SER A 6 -7.37 -3.41 -2.83
N ARG A 7 -7.66 -2.13 -3.05
CA ARG A 7 -7.13 -1.39 -4.19
C ARG A 7 -5.60 -1.30 -4.11
N ALA A 8 -5.07 -0.96 -2.92
CA ALA A 8 -3.63 -0.85 -2.74
C ALA A 8 -2.95 -2.19 -3.02
N THR A 9 -3.51 -3.28 -2.51
CA THR A 9 -2.98 -4.62 -2.74
C THR A 9 -3.02 -4.97 -4.23
N THR A 10 -4.14 -4.69 -4.90
CA THR A 10 -4.29 -4.96 -6.33
C THR A 10 -3.28 -4.16 -7.14
N ASP A 11 -3.11 -2.88 -6.83
CA ASP A 11 -2.16 -2.04 -7.55
C ASP A 11 -0.73 -2.55 -7.38
N LEU A 12 -0.35 -2.93 -6.16
CA LEU A 12 0.99 -3.47 -5.92
C LEU A 12 1.20 -4.80 -6.64
N ASN A 13 0.17 -5.63 -6.71
CA ASN A 13 0.28 -6.92 -7.40
C ASN A 13 0.47 -6.77 -8.91
N ARG A 14 0.10 -5.63 -9.48
CA ARG A 14 0.32 -5.34 -10.90
C ARG A 14 1.75 -4.89 -11.19
N VAL A 15 2.50 -4.53 -10.15
CA VAL A 15 3.86 -4.03 -10.30
C VAL A 15 4.82 -5.19 -10.34
N ASP A 16 5.70 -5.21 -11.35
CA ASP A 16 6.79 -6.18 -11.38
C ASP A 16 7.97 -5.62 -10.60
N TYR A 17 8.13 -6.13 -9.38
CA TYR A 17 9.16 -5.66 -8.45
C TYR A 17 10.55 -5.69 -9.08
N ARG A 18 10.81 -6.68 -9.93
CA ARG A 18 12.14 -6.85 -10.54
C ARG A 18 12.49 -5.75 -11.52
N THR A 19 11.48 -5.08 -12.08
CA THR A 19 11.71 -3.99 -13.04
C THR A 19 11.85 -2.63 -12.36
N LEU A 20 11.63 -2.55 -11.05
CA LEU A 20 11.69 -1.30 -10.32
C LEU A 20 13.15 -0.92 -10.01
N ASN A 21 13.43 0.39 -10.06
CA ASN A 21 14.70 0.90 -9.56
C ASN A 21 14.71 0.89 -8.02
N ALA A 22 15.83 1.26 -7.41
CA ALA A 22 15.99 1.19 -5.96
C ALA A 22 14.96 2.05 -5.22
N ASP A 23 14.69 3.25 -5.71
CA ASP A 23 13.73 4.15 -5.06
C ASP A 23 12.30 3.58 -5.14
N ALA A 24 11.92 3.06 -6.30
CA ALA A 24 10.60 2.47 -6.48
C ALA A 24 10.43 1.20 -5.65
N ARG A 25 11.48 0.40 -5.50
CA ARG A 25 11.45 -0.77 -4.62
C ARG A 25 11.24 -0.38 -3.17
N ALA A 26 11.90 0.69 -2.73
CA ALA A 26 11.72 1.19 -1.37
C ALA A 26 10.28 1.65 -1.15
N GLN A 27 9.68 2.32 -2.12
CA GLN A 27 8.28 2.73 -2.04
C GLN A 27 7.34 1.53 -2.02
N TYR A 28 7.60 0.52 -2.82
CA TYR A 28 6.81 -0.70 -2.84
C TYR A 28 6.83 -1.37 -1.47
N ASP A 29 8.02 -1.52 -0.88
CA ASP A 29 8.17 -2.13 0.44
C ASP A 29 7.46 -1.31 1.51
N THR A 30 7.54 0.02 1.42
CA THR A 30 6.84 0.92 2.34
C THR A 30 5.33 0.76 2.23
N ALA A 31 4.80 0.67 1.01
CA ALA A 31 3.37 0.46 0.79
C ALA A 31 2.91 -0.86 1.41
N LYS A 32 3.69 -1.93 1.24
CA LYS A 32 3.37 -3.23 1.85
C LYS A 32 3.34 -3.15 3.36
N ARG A 33 4.28 -2.41 3.94
CA ARG A 33 4.32 -2.20 5.38
C ARG A 33 3.08 -1.45 5.87
N PHE A 34 2.67 -0.41 5.14
CA PHE A 34 1.47 0.34 5.50
C PHE A 34 0.21 -0.52 5.42
N ILE A 35 0.10 -1.39 4.42
CA ILE A 35 -1.02 -2.33 4.34
C ILE A 35 -1.06 -3.20 5.58
N ARG A 36 0.07 -3.75 5.99
CA ARG A 36 0.15 -4.59 7.17
C ARG A 36 -0.21 -3.81 8.43
N GLN A 37 0.31 -2.59 8.58
CA GLN A 37 -0.01 -1.74 9.72
C GLN A 37 -1.50 -1.43 9.76
N SER A 38 -2.11 -1.18 8.60
CA SER A 38 -3.55 -0.91 8.54
C SER A 38 -4.35 -2.13 8.98
N GLU A 39 -3.97 -3.33 8.53
CA GLU A 39 -4.64 -4.56 8.94
C GLU A 39 -4.52 -4.79 10.44
N ASP A 40 -3.33 -4.55 11.00
CA ASP A 40 -3.11 -4.68 12.43
C ASP A 40 -3.94 -3.66 13.22
N ALA A 41 -4.06 -2.44 12.69
CA ALA A 41 -4.85 -1.40 13.33
C ALA A 41 -6.34 -1.76 13.32
N VAL A 42 -6.83 -2.39 12.25
CA VAL A 42 -8.21 -2.87 12.17
C VAL A 42 -8.46 -3.90 13.27
N ARG A 43 -7.53 -4.83 13.44
CA ARG A 43 -7.65 -5.85 14.50
C ARG A 43 -7.64 -5.24 15.89
N ALA A 44 -6.89 -4.17 16.08
CA ALA A 44 -6.83 -3.42 17.32
C ALA A 44 -7.99 -2.43 17.47
N LYS A 45 -8.89 -2.38 16.49
CA LYS A 45 -10.04 -1.46 16.44
C LYS A 45 -9.63 0.01 16.40
N ASN A 46 -8.43 0.30 15.95
CA ASN A 46 -7.96 1.66 15.74
C ASN A 46 -8.25 2.08 14.29
N MET A 47 -9.50 2.40 14.03
CA MET A 47 -9.97 2.63 12.67
C MET A 47 -9.41 3.90 12.04
N LEU A 48 -9.19 4.94 12.84
CA LEU A 48 -8.64 6.19 12.31
C LEU A 48 -7.21 5.99 11.81
N PHE A 49 -6.38 5.31 12.58
CA PHE A 49 -5.02 5.00 12.17
C PHE A 49 -5.02 4.05 10.97
N ALA A 50 -5.91 3.03 11.00
CA ALA A 50 -6.02 2.09 9.91
C ALA A 50 -6.33 2.81 8.59
N LYS A 51 -7.28 3.74 8.62
CA LYS A 51 -7.65 4.51 7.44
C LYS A 51 -6.48 5.36 6.95
N THR A 52 -5.78 6.01 7.87
CA THR A 52 -4.65 6.89 7.52
C THR A 52 -3.56 6.10 6.79
N VAL A 53 -3.15 4.96 7.32
CA VAL A 53 -2.08 4.18 6.66
C VAL A 53 -2.57 3.48 5.41
N ALA A 54 -3.85 3.08 5.36
CA ALA A 54 -4.43 2.49 4.15
C ALA A 54 -4.41 3.50 3.00
N ASP A 55 -4.78 4.75 3.28
CA ASP A 55 -4.75 5.81 2.28
C ASP A 55 -3.33 6.05 1.75
N LYS A 56 -2.34 6.01 2.64
CA LYS A 56 -0.94 6.15 2.24
C LYS A 56 -0.50 5.00 1.34
N ALA A 57 -0.87 3.77 1.70
CA ALA A 57 -0.53 2.61 0.88
C ALA A 57 -1.19 2.70 -0.50
N ALA A 58 -2.45 3.12 -0.54
CA ALA A 58 -3.18 3.25 -1.80
C ALA A 58 -2.54 4.31 -2.71
N ALA A 59 -2.10 5.43 -2.13
CA ALA A 59 -1.45 6.49 -2.90
C ALA A 59 -0.14 5.99 -3.51
N ILE A 60 0.66 5.27 -2.76
CA ILE A 60 1.93 4.71 -3.25
C ILE A 60 1.64 3.66 -4.34
N GLY A 61 0.69 2.77 -4.08
CA GLY A 61 0.35 1.71 -5.03
C GLY A 61 -0.14 2.29 -6.36
N ALA A 62 -0.99 3.31 -6.32
CA ALA A 62 -1.50 3.95 -7.52
C ALA A 62 -0.37 4.63 -8.29
N GLN A 63 0.55 5.27 -7.59
CA GLN A 63 1.69 5.93 -8.23
C GLN A 63 2.60 4.92 -8.92
N LEU A 64 2.91 3.81 -8.26
CA LEU A 64 3.77 2.78 -8.84
C LEU A 64 3.08 2.08 -10.02
N ALA A 65 1.80 1.75 -9.89
CA ALA A 65 1.06 1.08 -10.94
C ALA A 65 0.84 1.96 -12.16
N GLY A 66 0.71 3.28 -11.95
CA GLY A 66 0.52 4.24 -13.03
C GLY A 66 1.82 4.74 -13.64
N SER A 67 2.95 4.46 -13.01
CA SER A 67 4.26 4.93 -13.47
C SER A 67 4.83 3.95 -14.50
N ARG A 68 5.10 4.43 -15.67
CA ARG A 68 5.63 3.61 -16.75
C ARG A 68 6.74 4.32 -17.50
#